data_6a88e5aacef838f6c44b261ae2a1c224
#
_entry.id   6a88e5aacef838f6c44b261ae2a1c224
#
_cell.length_a   1.000
_cell.length_b   1.000
_cell.length_c   1.000
_cell.angle_alpha   90.00
_cell.angle_beta   90.00
_cell.angle_gamma   90.00
#
_symmetry.space_group_name_H-M   'P 1'
#
loop_
_entity.id
_entity.type
_entity.pdbx_description
1 polymer ?
#
loop_
_entity_poly.entity_id
_entity_poly.type
_entity_poly.pdbx_seq_one_letter_code
_entity_poly.pdbx_strand_id
1 'polypeptide(L)'
;LAKMPVSSSLGLWTRRIVYLGCSPLGIRKAVKDGTRFDIWTTTLLTIGFAIPSFVMAILLIVLFSGGSFFDIFPLRGLTSENFDELSLAGQVLDYLWHLVLPITALVLGGFLSLTMLTKNSYPDQINMLYVQTARAKGLSERRVMYGHVFRNAMLIVIAGFPSAFIGILFTGAMLIEIIFSLDGLGLLGFEAAIKRDYPIMFATVYFFTLLGLLMNLVGDLMYTIIDPRIDFEGRHV
;
A
#
# COMPACT_ATOMS: atom_id res chain seq x y z
N LEU A 1 -21.47 -0.77 7.78
CA LEU A 1 -20.60 0.28 8.30
C LEU A 1 -19.74 -0.21 9.47
N ALA A 2 -20.27 -1.03 10.39
CA ALA A 2 -19.54 -1.52 11.57
C ALA A 2 -18.24 -2.29 11.23
N LYS A 3 -18.16 -2.92 10.06
CA LYS A 3 -16.99 -3.69 9.60
C LYS A 3 -15.93 -2.83 8.86
N MET A 4 -16.27 -1.59 8.49
CA MET A 4 -15.35 -0.69 7.79
C MET A 4 -14.05 -0.42 8.55
N PRO A 5 -14.04 -0.17 9.86
CA PRO A 5 -12.81 0.16 10.58
C PRO A 5 -11.71 -0.89 10.41
N VAL A 6 -12.05 -2.17 10.37
CA VAL A 6 -11.10 -3.27 10.20
C VAL A 6 -10.41 -3.21 8.84
N SER A 7 -11.19 -3.26 7.76
CA SER A 7 -10.64 -3.21 6.39
C SER A 7 -9.91 -1.90 6.11
N SER A 8 -10.47 -0.77 6.58
CA SER A 8 -9.84 0.54 6.42
C SER A 8 -8.50 0.64 7.17
N SER A 9 -8.41 0.06 8.36
CA SER A 9 -7.17 0.06 9.13
C SER A 9 -6.08 -0.74 8.44
N LEU A 10 -6.39 -1.95 7.97
CA LEU A 10 -5.46 -2.77 7.18
C LEU A 10 -4.97 -2.02 5.93
N GLY A 11 -5.90 -1.43 5.20
CA GLY A 11 -5.59 -0.63 4.01
C GLY A 11 -4.69 0.57 4.30
N LEU A 12 -5.02 1.36 5.32
CA LEU A 12 -4.27 2.55 5.71
C LEU A 12 -2.85 2.21 6.17
N TRP A 13 -2.69 1.25 7.06
CA TRP A 13 -1.38 0.85 7.56
C TRP A 13 -0.50 0.25 6.46
N THR A 14 -1.05 -0.65 5.64
CA THR A 14 -0.33 -1.23 4.50
C THR A 14 0.16 -0.14 3.56
N ARG A 15 -0.70 0.81 3.17
CA ARG A 15 -0.32 1.90 2.29
C ARG A 15 0.71 2.81 2.92
N ARG A 16 0.52 3.18 4.15
CA ARG A 16 1.48 4.02 4.86
C ARG A 16 2.88 3.41 4.84
N ILE A 17 3.00 2.12 5.14
CA ILE A 17 4.28 1.41 5.13
C ILE A 17 4.84 1.30 3.71
N VAL A 18 4.01 0.93 2.73
CA VAL A 18 4.43 0.80 1.34
C VAL A 18 4.94 2.14 0.80
N TYR A 19 4.18 3.24 0.95
CA TYR A 19 4.60 4.55 0.42
C TYR A 19 5.82 5.12 1.13
N LEU A 20 5.88 5.01 2.46
CA LEU A 20 7.02 5.50 3.25
C LEU A 20 8.29 4.67 3.02
N GLY A 21 8.16 3.37 2.76
CA GLY A 21 9.30 2.48 2.52
C GLY A 21 9.76 2.46 1.06
N CYS A 22 8.81 2.37 0.12
CA CYS A 22 9.12 2.22 -1.31
C CYS A 22 9.72 3.50 -1.92
N SER A 23 9.21 4.68 -1.53
CA SER A 23 9.68 5.93 -2.11
C SER A 23 11.17 6.18 -1.84
N PRO A 24 11.68 6.14 -0.60
CA PRO A 24 13.12 6.29 -0.35
C PRO A 24 13.96 5.18 -0.98
N LEU A 25 13.43 3.95 -0.98
CA LEU A 25 14.12 2.81 -1.59
C LEU A 25 14.22 2.98 -3.11
N GLY A 26 13.11 3.34 -3.78
CA GLY A 26 13.07 3.60 -5.22
C GLY A 26 14.01 4.71 -5.65
N ILE A 27 14.04 5.83 -4.92
CA ILE A 27 14.99 6.93 -5.14
C ILE A 27 16.43 6.43 -5.03
N ARG A 28 16.75 5.71 -3.95
CA ARG A 28 18.10 5.19 -3.75
C ARG A 28 18.51 4.21 -4.83
N LYS A 29 17.56 3.41 -5.33
CA LYS A 29 17.78 2.49 -6.46
C LYS A 29 18.02 3.26 -7.76
N ALA A 30 17.26 4.32 -8.03
CA ALA A 30 17.45 5.16 -9.22
C ALA A 30 18.83 5.85 -9.22
N VAL A 31 19.28 6.37 -8.07
CA VAL A 31 20.62 6.97 -7.93
C VAL A 31 21.73 5.94 -8.08
N LYS A 32 21.49 4.70 -7.68
CA LYS A 32 22.44 3.58 -7.71
C LYS A 32 22.08 2.53 -8.76
N ASP A 33 21.51 2.97 -9.87
CA ASP A 33 21.07 2.07 -10.94
C ASP A 33 22.22 1.18 -11.45
N GLY A 34 21.94 -0.09 -11.70
CA GLY A 34 22.89 -1.09 -12.16
C GLY A 34 23.95 -1.53 -11.14
N THR A 35 23.98 -0.97 -9.93
CA THR A 35 24.90 -1.42 -8.87
C THR A 35 24.41 -2.72 -8.21
N ARG A 36 25.32 -3.37 -7.45
CA ARG A 36 24.99 -4.56 -6.66
C ARG A 36 23.83 -4.33 -5.70
N PHE A 37 23.73 -3.15 -5.12
CA PHE A 37 22.61 -2.76 -4.26
C PHE A 37 21.28 -2.81 -5.01
N ASP A 38 21.24 -2.24 -6.22
CA ASP A 38 20.04 -2.23 -7.04
C ASP A 38 19.64 -3.66 -7.45
N ILE A 39 20.58 -4.47 -7.92
CA ILE A 39 20.34 -5.86 -8.33
C ILE A 39 19.81 -6.68 -7.15
N TRP A 40 20.51 -6.70 -6.01
CA TRP A 40 20.11 -7.49 -4.85
C TRP A 40 18.76 -7.09 -4.28
N THR A 41 18.51 -5.78 -4.17
CA THR A 41 17.21 -5.30 -3.68
C THR A 41 16.09 -5.63 -4.66
N THR A 42 16.32 -5.54 -5.98
CA THR A 42 15.34 -5.95 -6.99
C THR A 42 15.03 -7.44 -6.86
N THR A 43 16.07 -8.28 -6.79
CA THR A 43 15.89 -9.73 -6.66
C THR A 43 15.09 -10.10 -5.41
N LEU A 44 15.42 -9.50 -4.25
CA LEU A 44 14.70 -9.76 -3.00
C LEU A 44 13.23 -9.33 -3.09
N LEU A 45 12.97 -8.15 -3.63
CA LEU A 45 11.60 -7.66 -3.82
C LEU A 45 10.82 -8.52 -4.82
N THR A 46 11.47 -8.98 -5.88
CA THR A 46 10.84 -9.87 -6.88
C THR A 46 10.46 -11.22 -6.26
N ILE A 47 11.33 -11.80 -5.45
CA ILE A 47 11.02 -13.04 -4.71
C ILE A 47 9.81 -12.82 -3.80
N GLY A 48 9.79 -11.73 -3.02
CA GLY A 48 8.65 -11.42 -2.15
C GLY A 48 7.36 -11.17 -2.92
N PHE A 49 7.44 -10.54 -4.09
CA PHE A 49 6.29 -10.27 -4.96
C PHE A 49 5.74 -11.53 -5.66
N ALA A 50 6.62 -12.49 -5.97
CA ALA A 50 6.24 -13.74 -6.63
C ALA A 50 5.33 -14.62 -5.75
N ILE A 51 5.39 -14.44 -4.43
CA ILE A 51 4.55 -15.20 -3.49
C ILE A 51 3.22 -14.46 -3.32
N PRO A 52 2.08 -15.07 -3.66
CA PRO A 52 0.77 -14.47 -3.43
C PRO A 52 0.59 -14.10 -1.95
N SER A 53 -0.02 -12.95 -1.67
CA SER A 53 -0.15 -12.42 -0.30
C SER A 53 -0.84 -13.39 0.66
N PHE A 54 -1.84 -14.14 0.19
CA PHE A 54 -2.51 -15.14 1.02
C PHE A 54 -1.62 -16.35 1.35
N VAL A 55 -0.75 -16.77 0.41
CA VAL A 55 0.23 -17.85 0.66
C VAL A 55 1.26 -17.37 1.67
N MET A 56 1.72 -16.11 1.52
CA MET A 56 2.62 -15.48 2.49
C MET A 56 1.98 -15.39 3.87
N ALA A 57 0.69 -15.04 3.95
CA ALA A 57 -0.05 -14.99 5.22
C ALA A 57 -0.08 -16.35 5.92
N ILE A 58 -0.37 -17.43 5.19
CA ILE A 58 -0.34 -18.79 5.73
C ILE A 58 1.06 -19.17 6.20
N LEU A 59 2.08 -18.85 5.40
CA LEU A 59 3.48 -19.12 5.76
C LEU A 59 3.87 -18.39 7.05
N LEU A 60 3.51 -17.11 7.18
CA LEU A 60 3.79 -16.31 8.36
C LEU A 60 3.09 -16.87 9.61
N ILE A 61 1.83 -17.30 9.48
CA ILE A 61 1.11 -17.94 10.59
C ILE A 61 1.83 -19.22 11.02
N VAL A 62 2.14 -20.11 10.09
CA VAL A 62 2.81 -21.38 10.40
C VAL A 62 4.15 -21.15 11.07
N LEU A 63 4.92 -20.15 10.63
CA LEU A 63 6.24 -19.86 11.18
C LEU A 63 6.16 -19.13 12.54
N PHE A 64 5.23 -18.18 12.71
CA PHE A 64 5.32 -17.22 13.81
C PHE A 64 4.12 -17.19 14.77
N SER A 65 3.02 -17.92 14.48
CA SER A 65 1.78 -17.84 15.26
C SER A 65 1.11 -19.18 15.54
N GLY A 66 1.54 -20.25 14.90
CA GLY A 66 0.86 -21.55 14.97
C GLY A 66 1.43 -22.52 16.01
N GLY A 67 2.39 -22.11 16.83
CA GLY A 67 3.06 -22.97 17.81
C GLY A 67 3.94 -24.08 17.19
N SER A 68 4.01 -24.18 15.85
CA SER A 68 4.81 -25.21 15.16
C SER A 68 6.30 -24.89 15.17
N PHE A 69 6.67 -23.62 15.04
CA PHE A 69 8.05 -23.14 15.04
C PHE A 69 8.25 -22.04 16.10
N PHE A 70 7.67 -20.87 15.90
CA PHE A 70 7.73 -19.75 16.83
C PHE A 70 6.31 -19.35 17.19
N ASP A 71 6.05 -19.08 18.44
CA ASP A 71 4.76 -18.60 18.95
C ASP A 71 4.95 -17.17 19.48
N ILE A 72 5.11 -16.23 18.53
CA ILE A 72 5.45 -14.84 18.83
C ILE A 72 4.24 -13.93 18.62
N PHE A 73 3.49 -14.12 17.53
CA PHE A 73 2.40 -13.25 17.15
C PHE A 73 1.03 -13.92 17.33
N PRO A 74 -0.02 -13.11 17.60
CA PRO A 74 -1.38 -13.63 17.71
C PRO A 74 -1.84 -14.27 16.38
N LEU A 75 -2.62 -15.34 16.50
CA LEU A 75 -3.12 -16.11 15.36
C LEU A 75 -4.30 -15.42 14.68
N ARG A 76 -5.19 -14.81 15.43
CA ARG A 76 -6.48 -14.32 14.93
C ARG A 76 -6.91 -13.03 15.64
N GLY A 77 -7.79 -12.28 14.98
CA GLY A 77 -8.37 -11.06 15.52
C GLY A 77 -7.47 -9.84 15.39
N LEU A 78 -8.04 -8.67 15.67
CA LEU A 78 -7.32 -7.39 15.70
C LEU A 78 -6.82 -7.01 17.09
N THR A 79 -7.35 -7.66 18.13
CA THR A 79 -7.09 -7.37 19.52
C THR A 79 -7.21 -8.64 20.35
N SER A 80 -6.53 -8.67 21.49
CA SER A 80 -6.62 -9.75 22.48
C SER A 80 -7.99 -9.74 23.20
N GLU A 81 -8.36 -10.87 23.81
CA GLU A 81 -9.63 -11.00 24.55
C GLU A 81 -9.72 -10.05 25.76
N ASN A 82 -8.59 -9.71 26.37
CA ASN A 82 -8.49 -8.78 27.49
C ASN A 82 -8.21 -7.32 27.09
N PHE A 83 -8.47 -6.96 25.82
CA PHE A 83 -8.15 -5.64 25.27
C PHE A 83 -8.72 -4.47 26.10
N ASP A 84 -9.97 -4.58 26.54
CA ASP A 84 -10.66 -3.53 27.29
C ASP A 84 -10.09 -3.34 28.71
N GLU A 85 -9.37 -4.32 29.25
CA GLU A 85 -8.69 -4.26 30.56
C GLU A 85 -7.31 -3.60 30.48
N LEU A 86 -6.78 -3.43 29.25
CA LEU A 86 -5.45 -2.85 29.06
C LEU A 86 -5.47 -1.33 29.22
N SER A 87 -4.34 -0.79 29.65
CA SER A 87 -4.11 0.66 29.59
C SER A 87 -4.13 1.16 28.15
N LEU A 88 -4.37 2.45 27.91
CA LEU A 88 -4.37 3.02 26.56
C LEU A 88 -3.11 2.68 25.75
N ALA A 89 -1.94 2.73 26.39
CA ALA A 89 -0.68 2.33 25.75
C ALA A 89 -0.66 0.82 25.45
N GLY A 90 -1.19 -0.01 26.34
CA GLY A 90 -1.35 -1.45 26.13
C GLY A 90 -2.28 -1.77 24.95
N GLN A 91 -3.42 -1.08 24.87
CA GLN A 91 -4.37 -1.24 23.74
C GLN A 91 -3.74 -0.90 22.39
N VAL A 92 -2.98 0.18 22.31
CA VAL A 92 -2.27 0.56 21.08
C VAL A 92 -1.21 -0.49 20.71
N LEU A 93 -0.45 -0.97 21.67
CA LEU A 93 0.58 -1.99 21.43
C LEU A 93 -0.05 -3.34 21.02
N ASP A 94 -1.10 -3.76 21.70
CA ASP A 94 -1.84 -5.00 21.38
C ASP A 94 -2.39 -4.96 19.95
N TYR A 95 -3.06 -3.86 19.61
CA TYR A 95 -3.59 -3.65 18.25
C TYR A 95 -2.47 -3.67 17.19
N LEU A 96 -1.36 -2.98 17.41
CA LEU A 96 -0.23 -2.97 16.48
C LEU A 96 0.40 -4.36 16.36
N TRP A 97 0.44 -5.12 17.45
CA TRP A 97 0.98 -6.47 17.49
C TRP A 97 0.16 -7.46 16.65
N HIS A 98 -1.16 -7.36 16.71
CA HIS A 98 -2.08 -8.14 15.86
C HIS A 98 -1.97 -7.79 14.37
N LEU A 99 -1.58 -6.57 14.05
CA LEU A 99 -1.43 -6.11 12.68
C LEU A 99 -0.13 -6.55 12.00
N VAL A 100 0.89 -6.99 12.74
CA VAL A 100 2.22 -7.28 12.17
C VAL A 100 2.16 -8.29 11.04
N LEU A 101 1.58 -9.46 11.27
CA LEU A 101 1.54 -10.54 10.26
C LEU A 101 0.64 -10.19 9.07
N PRO A 102 -0.63 -9.73 9.27
CA PRO A 102 -1.51 -9.35 8.16
C PRO A 102 -0.90 -8.26 7.27
N ILE A 103 -0.34 -7.22 7.88
CA ILE A 103 0.27 -6.12 7.13
C ILE A 103 1.53 -6.58 6.41
N THR A 104 2.38 -7.40 7.02
CA THR A 104 3.58 -7.93 6.35
C THR A 104 3.22 -8.71 5.09
N ALA A 105 2.18 -9.55 5.15
CA ALA A 105 1.71 -10.28 3.97
C ALA A 105 1.20 -9.36 2.84
N LEU A 106 0.48 -8.28 3.20
CA LEU A 106 -0.04 -7.31 2.23
C LEU A 106 1.04 -6.41 1.65
N VAL A 107 1.98 -5.96 2.48
CA VAL A 107 3.07 -5.04 2.09
C VAL A 107 3.97 -5.67 1.04
N LEU A 108 4.34 -6.94 1.19
CA LEU A 108 5.23 -7.64 0.26
C LEU A 108 4.70 -7.62 -1.18
N GLY A 109 3.38 -7.78 -1.37
CA GLY A 109 2.75 -7.71 -2.68
C GLY A 109 2.79 -6.33 -3.35
N GLY A 110 2.75 -5.24 -2.57
CA GLY A 110 2.76 -3.87 -3.10
C GLY A 110 4.15 -3.24 -3.22
N PHE A 111 5.13 -3.79 -2.50
CA PHE A 111 6.43 -3.14 -2.31
C PHE A 111 7.27 -3.07 -3.59
N LEU A 112 7.30 -4.15 -4.39
CA LEU A 112 8.03 -4.16 -5.65
C LEU A 112 7.47 -3.14 -6.64
N SER A 113 6.16 -3.18 -6.88
CA SER A 113 5.52 -2.35 -7.89
C SER A 113 5.76 -0.87 -7.66
N LEU A 114 5.54 -0.38 -6.43
CA LEU A 114 5.73 1.03 -6.11
C LEU A 114 7.22 1.42 -6.07
N THR A 115 8.10 0.53 -5.59
CA THR A 115 9.55 0.78 -5.62
C THR A 115 10.05 0.92 -7.06
N MET A 116 9.60 0.03 -7.97
CA MET A 116 9.99 0.10 -9.38
C MET A 116 9.36 1.29 -10.10
N LEU A 117 8.10 1.63 -9.81
CA LEU A 117 7.49 2.83 -10.34
C LEU A 117 8.28 4.08 -9.92
N THR A 118 8.64 4.19 -8.65
CA THR A 118 9.46 5.29 -8.14
C THR A 118 10.86 5.28 -8.77
N LYS A 119 11.52 4.11 -8.87
CA LYS A 119 12.81 4.00 -9.52
C LYS A 119 12.76 4.50 -10.97
N ASN A 120 11.79 4.04 -11.74
CA ASN A 120 11.70 4.28 -13.17
C ASN A 120 11.25 5.72 -13.51
N SER A 121 10.57 6.41 -12.59
CA SER A 121 10.18 7.82 -12.79
C SER A 121 11.34 8.81 -12.64
N TYR A 122 12.46 8.41 -12.04
CA TYR A 122 13.58 9.30 -11.79
C TYR A 122 14.47 9.59 -13.01
N PRO A 123 14.87 8.59 -13.85
CA PRO A 123 15.72 8.80 -15.01
C PRO A 123 15.17 9.86 -15.96
N ASP A 124 13.87 9.89 -16.18
CA ASP A 124 13.18 10.86 -17.03
C ASP A 124 13.36 12.30 -16.52
N GLN A 125 13.47 12.47 -15.22
CA GLN A 125 13.59 13.78 -14.57
C GLN A 125 15.03 14.21 -14.34
N ILE A 126 15.96 13.28 -14.09
CA ILE A 126 17.36 13.58 -13.78
C ILE A 126 18.07 14.33 -14.91
N ASN A 127 17.70 14.06 -16.16
CA ASN A 127 18.31 14.63 -17.35
C ASN A 127 17.67 15.95 -17.80
N MET A 128 16.65 16.43 -17.12
CA MET A 128 15.95 17.68 -17.47
C MET A 128 16.81 18.91 -17.19
N LEU A 129 16.61 19.98 -17.99
CA LEU A 129 17.36 21.23 -17.92
C LEU A 129 17.32 21.89 -16.53
N TYR A 130 16.18 21.82 -15.83
CA TYR A 130 16.06 22.39 -14.49
C TYR A 130 17.00 21.71 -13.47
N VAL A 131 17.30 20.42 -13.66
CA VAL A 131 18.22 19.66 -12.81
C VAL A 131 19.66 20.11 -13.09
N GLN A 132 20.02 20.26 -14.37
CA GLN A 132 21.34 20.80 -14.78
C GLN A 132 21.53 22.21 -14.23
N THR A 133 20.52 23.07 -14.31
CA THR A 133 20.54 24.41 -13.75
C THR A 133 20.73 24.40 -12.23
N ALA A 134 20.07 23.49 -11.52
CA ALA A 134 20.22 23.36 -10.07
C ALA A 134 21.66 22.93 -9.69
N ARG A 135 22.25 22.01 -10.45
CA ARG A 135 23.66 21.61 -10.29
C ARG A 135 24.63 22.77 -10.59
N ALA A 136 24.39 23.50 -11.68
CA ALA A 136 25.20 24.65 -12.05
C ALA A 136 25.16 25.77 -11.00
N LYS A 137 24.08 25.89 -10.24
CA LYS A 137 23.96 26.80 -9.08
C LYS A 137 24.65 26.28 -7.82
N GLY A 138 25.37 25.15 -7.88
CA GLY A 138 26.17 24.62 -6.77
C GLY A 138 25.33 23.87 -5.70
N LEU A 139 24.11 23.49 -6.00
CA LEU A 139 23.31 22.70 -5.05
C LEU A 139 23.89 21.30 -4.90
N SER A 140 23.91 20.79 -3.66
CA SER A 140 24.36 19.42 -3.39
C SER A 140 23.44 18.40 -4.07
N GLU A 141 23.99 17.26 -4.52
CA GLU A 141 23.23 16.18 -5.16
C GLU A 141 22.02 15.75 -4.34
N ARG A 142 22.15 15.67 -3.01
CA ARG A 142 21.03 15.35 -2.13
C ARG A 142 19.89 16.37 -2.27
N ARG A 143 20.21 17.65 -2.33
CA ARG A 143 19.21 18.72 -2.47
C ARG A 143 18.60 18.74 -3.86
N VAL A 144 19.38 18.43 -4.89
CA VAL A 144 18.89 18.27 -6.26
C VAL A 144 17.91 17.08 -6.34
N MET A 145 18.31 15.91 -5.84
CA MET A 145 17.50 14.68 -5.94
C MET A 145 16.23 14.74 -5.12
N TYR A 146 16.30 15.15 -3.86
CA TYR A 146 15.14 15.15 -2.95
C TYR A 146 14.32 16.45 -2.99
N GLY A 147 14.89 17.55 -3.45
CA GLY A 147 14.19 18.84 -3.54
C GLY A 147 13.59 19.11 -4.92
N HIS A 148 14.35 18.87 -5.98
CA HIS A 148 13.93 19.22 -7.35
C HIS A 148 13.42 18.02 -8.14
N VAL A 149 14.19 16.91 -8.19
CA VAL A 149 13.80 15.73 -8.97
C VAL A 149 12.61 15.02 -8.32
N PHE A 150 12.64 14.84 -7.00
CA PHE A 150 11.58 14.15 -6.25
C PHE A 150 10.19 14.71 -6.56
N ARG A 151 10.03 16.03 -6.52
CA ARG A 151 8.72 16.66 -6.72
C ARG A 151 8.08 16.29 -8.05
N ASN A 152 8.87 16.29 -9.13
CA ASN A 152 8.37 15.98 -10.45
C ASN A 152 8.28 14.46 -10.71
N ALA A 153 9.26 13.69 -10.25
CA ALA A 153 9.26 12.24 -10.39
C ALA A 153 8.10 11.56 -9.62
N MET A 154 7.70 12.13 -8.48
CA MET A 154 6.61 11.58 -7.66
C MET A 154 5.20 11.92 -8.13
N LEU A 155 5.05 12.78 -9.16
CA LEU A 155 3.71 13.11 -9.69
C LEU A 155 2.92 11.86 -10.08
N ILE A 156 3.55 10.95 -10.82
CA ILE A 156 2.90 9.69 -11.25
C ILE A 156 2.58 8.76 -10.06
N VAL A 157 3.42 8.76 -9.03
CA VAL A 157 3.21 7.97 -7.82
C VAL A 157 2.04 8.52 -6.99
N ILE A 158 2.00 9.84 -6.81
CA ILE A 158 0.95 10.53 -6.04
C ILE A 158 -0.40 10.42 -6.76
N ALA A 159 -0.41 10.57 -8.07
CA ALA A 159 -1.60 10.46 -8.89
C ALA A 159 -2.20 9.04 -8.87
N GLY A 160 -1.37 8.00 -8.78
CA GLY A 160 -1.82 6.62 -8.62
C GLY A 160 -2.36 6.26 -7.21
N PHE A 161 -2.19 7.17 -6.22
CA PHE A 161 -2.57 6.87 -4.82
C PHE A 161 -4.06 6.55 -4.63
N PRO A 162 -5.04 7.31 -5.18
CA PRO A 162 -6.45 7.00 -4.99
C PRO A 162 -6.85 5.63 -5.54
N SER A 163 -6.44 5.31 -6.76
CA SER A 163 -6.73 4.00 -7.39
C SER A 163 -6.11 2.85 -6.61
N ALA A 164 -4.89 3.06 -6.13
CA ALA A 164 -4.21 2.10 -5.30
C ALA A 164 -4.89 1.90 -3.93
N PHE A 165 -5.49 2.94 -3.35
CA PHE A 165 -6.25 2.88 -2.11
C PHE A 165 -7.51 2.01 -2.26
N ILE A 166 -8.24 2.17 -3.37
CA ILE A 166 -9.40 1.34 -3.70
C ILE A 166 -9.01 -0.14 -3.78
N GLY A 167 -7.93 -0.45 -4.50
CA GLY A 167 -7.50 -1.84 -4.69
C GLY A 167 -7.26 -2.61 -3.39
N ILE A 168 -6.87 -1.92 -2.32
CA ILE A 168 -6.67 -2.56 -1.01
C ILE A 168 -7.99 -2.82 -0.28
N LEU A 169 -8.93 -1.89 -0.36
CA LEU A 169 -10.24 -2.08 0.26
C LEU A 169 -10.98 -3.29 -0.36
N PHE A 170 -10.69 -3.65 -1.62
CA PHE A 170 -11.54 -4.56 -2.38
C PHE A 170 -10.96 -5.93 -2.69
N THR A 171 -9.68 -6.03 -3.04
CA THR A 171 -9.15 -7.28 -3.62
C THR A 171 -8.07 -7.97 -2.80
N GLY A 172 -7.31 -7.22 -2.05
CA GLY A 172 -6.17 -7.79 -1.31
C GLY A 172 -6.50 -8.21 0.11
N ALA A 173 -7.50 -7.60 0.73
CA ALA A 173 -7.80 -7.81 2.14
C ALA A 173 -8.72 -9.01 2.40
N MET A 174 -9.60 -9.40 1.46
CA MET A 174 -10.58 -10.47 1.70
C MET A 174 -9.94 -11.78 2.18
N LEU A 175 -8.96 -12.31 1.45
CA LEU A 175 -8.29 -13.55 1.85
C LEU A 175 -7.48 -13.39 3.14
N ILE A 176 -6.88 -12.23 3.35
CA ILE A 176 -6.17 -11.90 4.59
C ILE A 176 -7.15 -11.82 5.77
N GLU A 177 -8.29 -11.15 5.58
CA GLU A 177 -9.34 -11.08 6.60
C GLU A 177 -9.86 -12.47 6.97
N ILE A 178 -10.05 -13.37 5.99
CA ILE A 178 -10.47 -14.76 6.24
C ILE A 178 -9.39 -15.51 7.02
N ILE A 179 -8.13 -15.46 6.58
CA ILE A 179 -7.02 -16.21 7.16
C ILE A 179 -6.76 -15.81 8.62
N PHE A 180 -6.75 -14.50 8.89
CA PHE A 180 -6.53 -13.96 10.24
C PHE A 180 -7.83 -13.78 11.04
N SER A 181 -8.97 -14.22 10.52
CA SER A 181 -10.30 -14.06 11.14
C SER A 181 -10.59 -12.61 11.55
N LEU A 182 -10.26 -11.67 10.67
CA LEU A 182 -10.53 -10.24 10.86
C LEU A 182 -11.93 -9.91 10.39
N ASP A 183 -12.73 -9.32 11.28
CA ASP A 183 -14.14 -9.04 11.03
C ASP A 183 -14.34 -7.80 10.14
N GLY A 184 -13.82 -7.87 8.91
CA GLY A 184 -13.84 -6.80 7.93
C GLY A 184 -14.89 -6.96 6.84
N LEU A 185 -14.87 -6.04 5.87
CA LEU A 185 -15.81 -6.02 4.75
C LEU A 185 -15.57 -7.15 3.75
N GLY A 186 -14.31 -7.58 3.59
CA GLY A 186 -13.97 -8.70 2.72
C GLY A 186 -14.52 -10.02 3.27
N LEU A 187 -14.36 -10.27 4.56
CA LEU A 187 -14.96 -11.43 5.24
C LEU A 187 -16.48 -11.40 5.14
N LEU A 188 -17.11 -10.25 5.38
CA LEU A 188 -18.55 -10.07 5.26
C LEU A 188 -19.06 -10.45 3.86
N GLY A 189 -18.40 -9.96 2.81
CA GLY A 189 -18.76 -10.30 1.43
C GLY A 189 -18.60 -11.78 1.11
N PHE A 190 -17.52 -12.39 1.59
CA PHE A 190 -17.28 -13.83 1.44
C PHE A 190 -18.36 -14.67 2.15
N GLU A 191 -18.65 -14.36 3.41
CA GLU A 191 -19.70 -15.06 4.16
C GLU A 191 -21.08 -14.92 3.51
N ALA A 192 -21.41 -13.71 3.03
CA ALA A 192 -22.68 -13.48 2.32
C ALA A 192 -22.77 -14.35 1.07
N ALA A 193 -21.68 -14.50 0.33
CA ALA A 193 -21.63 -15.36 -0.86
C ALA A 193 -21.83 -16.84 -0.50
N ILE A 194 -21.16 -17.34 0.52
CA ILE A 194 -21.30 -18.74 0.99
C ILE A 194 -22.71 -19.02 1.49
N LYS A 195 -23.27 -18.08 2.28
CA LYS A 195 -24.62 -18.20 2.86
C LYS A 195 -25.73 -17.88 1.85
N ARG A 196 -25.40 -17.46 0.62
CA ARG A 196 -26.33 -17.01 -0.43
C ARG A 196 -27.25 -15.86 0.05
N ASP A 197 -26.69 -14.96 0.87
CA ASP A 197 -27.39 -13.78 1.34
C ASP A 197 -27.33 -12.69 0.27
N TYR A 198 -28.26 -12.78 -0.69
CA TYR A 198 -28.34 -11.85 -1.82
C TYR A 198 -28.47 -10.38 -1.41
N PRO A 199 -29.30 -10.00 -0.41
CA PRO A 199 -29.36 -8.63 0.07
C PRO A 199 -27.99 -8.05 0.46
N ILE A 200 -27.21 -8.79 1.26
CA ILE A 200 -25.87 -8.37 1.68
C ILE A 200 -24.90 -8.36 0.48
N MET A 201 -24.97 -9.37 -0.40
CA MET A 201 -24.14 -9.42 -1.62
C MET A 201 -24.36 -8.19 -2.50
N PHE A 202 -25.62 -7.85 -2.81
CA PHE A 202 -25.92 -6.68 -3.63
C PHE A 202 -25.55 -5.36 -2.92
N ALA A 203 -25.81 -5.27 -1.63
CA ALA A 203 -25.43 -4.08 -0.85
C ALA A 203 -23.92 -3.89 -0.82
N THR A 204 -23.12 -4.94 -0.65
CA THR A 204 -21.66 -4.86 -0.67
C THR A 204 -21.14 -4.47 -2.05
N VAL A 205 -21.62 -5.09 -3.12
CA VAL A 205 -21.23 -4.75 -4.50
C VAL A 205 -21.59 -3.29 -4.81
N TYR A 206 -22.81 -2.85 -4.48
CA TYR A 206 -23.24 -1.47 -4.71
C TYR A 206 -22.36 -0.48 -3.95
N PHE A 207 -22.19 -0.70 -2.66
CA PHE A 207 -21.38 0.20 -1.81
C PHE A 207 -19.93 0.30 -2.30
N PHE A 208 -19.35 -0.83 -2.65
CA PHE A 208 -18.01 -0.88 -3.14
C PHE A 208 -17.86 -0.21 -4.51
N THR A 209 -18.74 -0.46 -5.42
CA THR A 209 -18.73 0.19 -6.73
C THR A 209 -18.87 1.71 -6.59
N LEU A 210 -19.79 2.18 -5.73
CA LEU A 210 -19.97 3.60 -5.47
C LEU A 210 -18.70 4.23 -4.87
N LEU A 211 -18.10 3.57 -3.87
CA LEU A 211 -16.84 4.05 -3.28
C LEU A 211 -15.72 4.07 -4.32
N GLY A 212 -15.66 3.05 -5.18
CA GLY A 212 -14.70 2.99 -6.28
C GLY A 212 -14.83 4.16 -7.25
N LEU A 213 -16.06 4.48 -7.66
CA LEU A 213 -16.33 5.62 -8.54
C LEU A 213 -15.97 6.96 -7.89
N LEU A 214 -16.33 7.14 -6.61
CA LEU A 214 -15.96 8.35 -5.86
C LEU A 214 -14.44 8.52 -5.74
N MET A 215 -13.72 7.44 -5.47
CA MET A 215 -12.26 7.51 -5.35
C MET A 215 -11.57 7.71 -6.69
N ASN A 216 -12.12 7.19 -7.80
CA ASN A 216 -11.64 7.52 -9.13
C ASN A 216 -11.81 9.01 -9.43
N LEU A 217 -12.98 9.57 -9.11
CA LEU A 217 -13.23 11.02 -9.23
C LEU A 217 -12.23 11.83 -8.39
N VAL A 218 -11.96 11.40 -7.14
CA VAL A 218 -10.93 12.03 -6.30
C VAL A 218 -9.56 11.94 -6.95
N GLY A 219 -9.24 10.80 -7.60
CA GLY A 219 -8.01 10.61 -8.36
C GLY A 219 -7.87 11.61 -9.48
N ASP A 220 -8.91 11.78 -10.29
CA ASP A 220 -8.93 12.72 -11.40
C ASP A 220 -8.77 14.18 -10.93
N LEU A 221 -9.45 14.55 -9.85
CA LEU A 221 -9.29 15.86 -9.22
C LEU A 221 -7.89 16.08 -8.66
N MET A 222 -7.29 15.04 -8.06
CA MET A 222 -5.90 15.12 -7.58
C MET A 222 -4.91 15.31 -8.74
N TYR A 223 -5.13 14.66 -9.89
CA TYR A 223 -4.30 14.90 -11.08
C TYR A 223 -4.29 16.37 -11.47
N THR A 224 -5.46 17.00 -11.54
CA THR A 224 -5.58 18.43 -11.90
C THR A 224 -4.88 19.34 -10.87
N ILE A 225 -5.00 19.02 -9.58
CA ILE A 225 -4.38 19.81 -8.51
C ILE A 225 -2.85 19.69 -8.51
N ILE A 226 -2.34 18.48 -8.80
CA ILE A 226 -0.91 18.16 -8.73
C ILE A 226 -0.18 18.63 -9.99
N ASP A 227 -0.79 18.43 -11.16
CA ASP A 227 -0.28 18.93 -12.43
C ASP A 227 -1.30 19.85 -13.12
N PRO A 228 -1.21 21.17 -12.87
CA PRO A 228 -2.14 22.15 -13.47
C PRO A 228 -1.98 22.30 -15.00
N ARG A 229 -1.08 21.52 -15.62
CA ARG A 229 -0.95 21.49 -17.11
C ARG A 229 -1.95 20.53 -17.74
N ILE A 230 -2.60 19.69 -16.94
CA ILE A 230 -3.66 18.79 -17.39
C ILE A 230 -4.94 19.61 -17.42
N ASP A 231 -5.34 20.04 -18.60
CA ASP A 231 -6.61 20.72 -18.85
C ASP A 231 -7.62 19.71 -19.40
N PHE A 232 -8.71 19.50 -18.66
CA PHE A 232 -9.83 18.66 -19.10
C PHE A 232 -10.77 19.39 -20.06
N GLU A 233 -10.67 20.72 -20.16
CA GLU A 233 -11.36 21.48 -21.20
C GLU A 233 -10.64 21.21 -22.52
N GLY A 234 -11.31 20.45 -23.38
CA GLY A 234 -10.80 20.05 -24.67
C GLY A 234 -10.24 21.26 -25.44
N ARG A 235 -9.02 21.12 -25.95
CA ARG A 235 -8.50 22.02 -26.97
C ARG A 235 -9.49 22.07 -28.14
N HIS A 236 -10.35 23.05 -28.14
CA HIS A 236 -10.96 23.52 -29.38
C HIS A 236 -9.82 24.13 -30.21
N VAL A 237 -9.28 23.32 -31.12
CA VAL A 237 -8.50 23.79 -32.25
C VAL A 237 -9.46 24.05 -33.38
#